data_554844599c6e3d72c21259a7b4b6da53
#
_entry.id   554844599c6e3d72c21259a7b4b6da53
#
_cell.length_a   1.000
_cell.length_b   1.000
_cell.length_c   1.000
_cell.angle_alpha   90.00
_cell.angle_beta   90.00
_cell.angle_gamma   90.00
#
_symmetry.space_group_name_H-M   'P 1'
#
loop_
_entity.id
_entity.type
_entity.pdbx_description
1 polymer ?
#
loop_
_entity_poly.entity_id
_entity_poly.type
_entity_poly.pdbx_seq_one_letter_code
_entity_poly.pdbx_strand_id
1 'polypeptide(L)'
;MPVRRLPVRPDLEQLHRQAKELLRAIHTGDTDAIAELREQHPESIEPSSAKLADAQLALARSYGTSSWTRLVQSVKLAEAIWRDDLEEVRTLVTQNTALIREHVLIRTDSNWGPPMTYAANLGRNDIIRFLHQHGARDLESAAGRAALQGKIDTLHMVYDLAGRPSLEKMTLAGPAYTLSVEGTAALLALGARVVGPNGVDANTMEHLLGTDSRKPSAKHRILELYVEHGFEPPDTPVMALHRGRLDLLEAHLARDPNLLTRTFDIADIFPLAPACSREPYTAQGTPVHGTTLLHIAAYFDEVEIAEWLLERGMDPDVRGAIDADGFGGYTALYSTVVSQRNFWVNYGKGQPDEARFTRLLLDRGASPTVRASLRSRLEEGHGGGPMREYRDVTPIGWGEQYHAKIFVSRESLRLVAARGGVR
;
A
#
# COMPACT_ATOMS: atom_id res chain seq x y z
N MET A 1 -19.78 14.91 -6.18
CA MET A 1 -18.91 13.70 -6.20
C MET A 1 -19.24 12.85 -4.97
N PRO A 2 -19.08 11.53 -4.97
CA PRO A 2 -19.35 10.75 -3.77
C PRO A 2 -18.42 11.19 -2.65
N VAL A 3 -19.01 11.53 -1.50
CA VAL A 3 -18.30 12.05 -0.33
C VAL A 3 -17.76 10.89 0.52
N ARG A 4 -18.43 9.72 0.46
CA ARG A 4 -18.11 8.53 1.26
C ARG A 4 -17.53 7.41 0.41
N ARG A 5 -16.68 6.56 1.03
CA ARG A 5 -16.08 5.39 0.38
C ARG A 5 -16.38 4.14 1.20
N LEU A 6 -16.83 3.08 0.51
CA LEU A 6 -16.96 1.78 1.15
C LEU A 6 -15.58 1.16 1.43
N PRO A 7 -15.40 0.50 2.58
CA PRO A 7 -14.22 -0.31 2.82
C PRO A 7 -14.16 -1.50 1.86
N VAL A 8 -13.02 -2.15 1.76
CA VAL A 8 -12.83 -3.35 0.90
C VAL A 8 -13.81 -4.46 1.26
N ARG A 9 -14.10 -4.64 2.53
CA ARG A 9 -15.14 -5.52 3.04
C ARG A 9 -16.21 -4.67 3.72
N PRO A 10 -17.25 -4.25 2.98
CA PRO A 10 -18.32 -3.44 3.55
C PRO A 10 -19.23 -4.30 4.44
N ASP A 11 -19.79 -3.66 5.46
CA ASP A 11 -20.69 -4.27 6.44
C ASP A 11 -22.08 -3.64 6.36
N LEU A 12 -23.11 -4.46 6.11
CA LEU A 12 -24.48 -4.01 5.96
C LEU A 12 -25.06 -3.47 7.28
N GLU A 13 -24.74 -4.09 8.42
CA GLU A 13 -25.21 -3.60 9.72
C GLU A 13 -24.61 -2.23 10.04
N GLN A 14 -23.35 -2.02 9.68
CA GLN A 14 -22.71 -0.71 9.83
C GLN A 14 -23.44 0.35 8.98
N LEU A 15 -23.81 0.04 7.74
CA LEU A 15 -24.57 0.96 6.89
C LEU A 15 -25.93 1.29 7.48
N HIS A 16 -26.64 0.31 8.04
CA HIS A 16 -27.91 0.56 8.75
C HIS A 16 -27.73 1.45 9.98
N ARG A 17 -26.63 1.27 10.75
CA ARG A 17 -26.29 2.15 11.88
C ARG A 17 -26.02 3.56 11.39
N GLN A 18 -25.20 3.74 10.36
CA GLN A 18 -24.88 5.06 9.78
C GLN A 18 -26.15 5.79 9.31
N ALA A 19 -27.10 5.11 8.67
CA ALA A 19 -28.36 5.73 8.25
C ALA A 19 -29.19 6.22 9.44
N LYS A 20 -29.23 5.46 10.54
CA LYS A 20 -29.92 5.86 11.79
C LYS A 20 -29.21 7.00 12.48
N GLU A 21 -27.88 6.98 12.49
CA GLU A 21 -27.05 8.04 13.07
C GLU A 21 -27.21 9.35 12.27
N LEU A 22 -27.18 9.27 10.93
CA LEU A 22 -27.43 10.41 10.06
C LEU A 22 -28.81 11.03 10.34
N LEU A 23 -29.87 10.22 10.42
CA LEU A 23 -31.22 10.72 10.76
C LEU A 23 -31.25 11.41 12.12
N ARG A 24 -30.60 10.80 13.12
CA ARG A 24 -30.55 11.41 14.47
C ARG A 24 -29.81 12.75 14.45
N ALA A 25 -28.66 12.83 13.74
CA ALA A 25 -27.89 14.06 13.61
C ALA A 25 -28.71 15.15 12.90
N ILE A 26 -29.45 14.81 11.83
CA ILE A 26 -30.36 15.73 11.15
C ILE A 26 -31.40 16.30 12.14
N HIS A 27 -32.06 15.43 12.92
CA HIS A 27 -33.08 15.84 13.88
C HIS A 27 -32.53 16.67 15.03
N THR A 28 -31.26 16.51 15.41
CA THR A 28 -30.60 17.31 16.45
C THR A 28 -30.01 18.62 15.95
N GLY A 29 -30.13 18.90 14.65
CA GLY A 29 -29.70 20.17 14.07
C GLY A 29 -28.22 20.22 13.70
N ASP A 30 -27.55 19.06 13.56
CA ASP A 30 -26.16 18.99 13.11
C ASP A 30 -26.02 19.58 11.70
N THR A 31 -25.16 20.57 11.56
CA THR A 31 -25.00 21.35 10.33
C THR A 31 -24.47 20.52 9.18
N ASP A 32 -23.56 19.59 9.44
CA ASP A 32 -22.94 18.76 8.40
C ASP A 32 -23.92 17.68 7.92
N ALA A 33 -24.67 17.08 8.84
CA ALA A 33 -25.72 16.12 8.51
C ALA A 33 -26.86 16.76 7.69
N ILE A 34 -27.27 17.97 8.04
CA ILE A 34 -28.27 18.73 7.27
C ILE A 34 -27.74 19.12 5.90
N ALA A 35 -26.47 19.51 5.81
CA ALA A 35 -25.82 19.80 4.53
C ALA A 35 -25.76 18.54 3.64
N GLU A 36 -25.37 17.38 4.19
CA GLU A 36 -25.34 16.10 3.48
C GLU A 36 -26.77 15.74 2.98
N LEU A 37 -27.79 15.88 3.80
CA LEU A 37 -29.18 15.64 3.36
C LEU A 37 -29.56 16.54 2.18
N ARG A 38 -29.32 17.84 2.28
CA ARG A 38 -29.65 18.83 1.23
C ARG A 38 -28.89 18.61 -0.06
N GLU A 39 -27.64 18.22 0.01
CA GLU A 39 -26.80 17.97 -1.16
C GLU A 39 -27.15 16.66 -1.85
N GLN A 40 -27.43 15.62 -1.07
CA GLN A 40 -27.56 14.25 -1.58
C GLN A 40 -29.02 13.86 -1.84
N HIS A 41 -30.02 14.45 -1.19
CA HIS A 41 -31.42 14.14 -1.43
C HIS A 41 -31.95 14.90 -2.67
N PRO A 42 -32.70 14.24 -3.59
CA PRO A 42 -33.20 14.87 -4.82
C PRO A 42 -34.29 15.90 -4.56
N GLU A 43 -34.97 15.81 -3.41
CA GLU A 43 -36.03 16.70 -2.98
C GLU A 43 -35.56 17.54 -1.80
N SER A 44 -36.09 18.74 -1.66
CA SER A 44 -35.85 19.58 -0.50
C SER A 44 -36.68 19.07 0.69
N ILE A 45 -36.00 18.35 1.60
CA ILE A 45 -36.63 17.82 2.81
C ILE A 45 -36.34 18.74 3.99
N GLU A 46 -37.40 19.13 4.71
CA GLU A 46 -37.25 19.85 5.97
C GLU A 46 -36.61 18.92 7.03
N PRO A 47 -35.50 19.31 7.68
CA PRO A 47 -34.78 18.45 8.62
C PRO A 47 -35.65 17.84 9.71
N SER A 48 -36.61 18.59 10.24
CA SER A 48 -37.51 18.11 11.28
C SER A 48 -38.52 17.06 10.85
N SER A 49 -38.79 16.96 9.53
CA SER A 49 -39.71 16.00 8.93
C SER A 49 -39.04 14.80 8.26
N ALA A 50 -37.68 14.79 8.20
CA ALA A 50 -36.90 13.74 7.57
C ALA A 50 -37.19 12.38 8.20
N LYS A 51 -37.33 11.36 7.35
CA LYS A 51 -37.57 9.96 7.73
C LYS A 51 -36.33 9.13 7.52
N LEU A 52 -36.33 7.91 8.05
CA LEU A 52 -35.21 6.98 7.84
C LEU A 52 -34.97 6.71 6.35
N ALA A 53 -36.01 6.66 5.51
CA ALA A 53 -35.87 6.50 4.06
C ALA A 53 -35.10 7.64 3.40
N ASP A 54 -35.29 8.89 3.87
CA ASP A 54 -34.60 10.06 3.35
C ASP A 54 -33.11 10.03 3.73
N ALA A 55 -32.80 9.68 4.97
CA ALA A 55 -31.43 9.48 5.42
C ALA A 55 -30.74 8.32 4.70
N GLN A 56 -31.46 7.21 4.45
CA GLN A 56 -30.96 6.09 3.67
C GLN A 56 -30.66 6.49 2.23
N LEU A 57 -31.54 7.28 1.60
CA LEU A 57 -31.32 7.74 0.23
C LEU A 57 -30.14 8.72 0.17
N ALA A 58 -30.06 9.69 1.07
CA ALA A 58 -28.94 10.61 1.14
C ALA A 58 -27.61 9.86 1.36
N LEU A 59 -27.58 8.93 2.30
CA LEU A 59 -26.40 8.08 2.56
C LEU A 59 -26.02 7.24 1.32
N ALA A 60 -26.99 6.62 0.63
CA ALA A 60 -26.70 5.84 -0.55
C ALA A 60 -26.07 6.70 -1.65
N ARG A 61 -26.57 7.91 -1.85
CA ARG A 61 -26.04 8.86 -2.84
C ARG A 61 -24.68 9.41 -2.46
N SER A 62 -24.41 9.61 -1.18
CA SER A 62 -23.07 9.98 -0.71
C SER A 62 -22.02 8.88 -0.94
N TYR A 63 -22.46 7.61 -1.05
CA TYR A 63 -21.63 6.50 -1.52
C TYR A 63 -21.60 6.37 -3.05
N GLY A 64 -22.29 7.23 -3.79
CA GLY A 64 -22.32 7.24 -5.26
C GLY A 64 -23.34 6.28 -5.90
N THR A 65 -24.33 5.77 -5.14
CA THR A 65 -25.41 4.95 -5.69
C THR A 65 -26.70 5.73 -5.90
N SER A 66 -27.58 5.23 -6.76
CA SER A 66 -28.86 5.88 -7.05
C SER A 66 -29.92 5.66 -5.96
N SER A 67 -29.80 4.61 -5.15
CA SER A 67 -30.78 4.24 -4.13
C SER A 67 -30.20 3.38 -3.02
N TRP A 68 -30.89 3.34 -1.88
CA TRP A 68 -30.57 2.46 -0.76
C TRP A 68 -30.58 0.98 -1.13
N THR A 69 -31.59 0.54 -1.87
CA THR A 69 -31.69 -0.86 -2.33
C THR A 69 -30.46 -1.24 -3.17
N ARG A 70 -30.01 -0.32 -4.02
CA ARG A 70 -28.81 -0.54 -4.84
C ARG A 70 -27.55 -0.68 -4.00
N LEU A 71 -27.35 0.20 -3.03
CA LEU A 71 -26.24 0.13 -2.08
C LEU A 71 -26.24 -1.21 -1.32
N VAL A 72 -27.41 -1.62 -0.81
CA VAL A 72 -27.58 -2.89 -0.09
C VAL A 72 -27.23 -4.09 -0.97
N GLN A 73 -27.67 -4.12 -2.22
CA GLN A 73 -27.35 -5.20 -3.16
C GLN A 73 -25.85 -5.30 -3.42
N SER A 74 -25.16 -4.17 -3.61
CA SER A 74 -23.70 -4.15 -3.84
C SER A 74 -22.94 -4.64 -2.62
N VAL A 75 -23.36 -4.25 -1.42
CA VAL A 75 -22.72 -4.72 -0.17
C VAL A 75 -22.95 -6.21 0.04
N LYS A 76 -24.18 -6.71 -0.19
CA LYS A 76 -24.48 -8.15 -0.12
C LYS A 76 -23.66 -8.95 -1.13
N LEU A 77 -23.51 -8.45 -2.36
CA LEU A 77 -22.68 -9.09 -3.37
C LEU A 77 -21.21 -9.17 -2.95
N ALA A 78 -20.66 -8.07 -2.46
CA ALA A 78 -19.28 -8.04 -1.95
C ALA A 78 -19.09 -9.05 -0.79
N GLU A 79 -20.03 -9.11 0.13
CA GLU A 79 -19.99 -10.04 1.26
C GLU A 79 -20.12 -11.50 0.82
N ALA A 80 -21.04 -11.81 -0.13
CA ALA A 80 -21.21 -13.15 -0.69
C ALA A 80 -19.94 -13.62 -1.40
N ILE A 81 -19.30 -12.77 -2.21
CA ILE A 81 -18.01 -13.09 -2.86
C ILE A 81 -16.92 -13.28 -1.80
N TRP A 82 -16.90 -12.45 -0.77
CA TRP A 82 -15.91 -12.57 0.32
C TRP A 82 -16.01 -13.91 1.03
N ARG A 83 -17.23 -14.37 1.32
CA ARG A 83 -17.51 -15.68 1.99
C ARG A 83 -17.41 -16.89 1.08
N ASP A 84 -17.20 -16.69 -0.24
CA ASP A 84 -17.27 -17.75 -1.26
C ASP A 84 -18.66 -18.38 -1.40
N ASP A 85 -19.72 -17.59 -1.21
CA ASP A 85 -21.11 -18.02 -1.25
C ASP A 85 -21.67 -17.88 -2.69
N LEU A 86 -21.42 -18.91 -3.50
CA LEU A 86 -21.86 -18.95 -4.89
C LEU A 86 -23.39 -18.86 -5.03
N GLU A 87 -24.14 -19.47 -4.11
CA GLU A 87 -25.62 -19.49 -4.21
C GLU A 87 -26.23 -18.12 -3.94
N GLU A 88 -25.69 -17.37 -2.98
CA GLU A 88 -26.11 -15.99 -2.75
C GLU A 88 -25.72 -15.09 -3.94
N VAL A 89 -24.52 -15.28 -4.51
CA VAL A 89 -24.12 -14.57 -5.73
C VAL A 89 -25.08 -14.85 -6.90
N ARG A 90 -25.47 -16.14 -7.10
CA ARG A 90 -26.47 -16.54 -8.13
C ARG A 90 -27.79 -15.83 -7.91
N THR A 91 -28.29 -15.84 -6.69
CA THR A 91 -29.55 -15.20 -6.32
C THR A 91 -29.54 -13.71 -6.63
N LEU A 92 -28.51 -13.00 -6.18
CA LEU A 92 -28.37 -11.56 -6.39
C LEU A 92 -28.25 -11.18 -7.86
N VAL A 93 -27.44 -11.91 -8.62
CA VAL A 93 -27.20 -11.67 -10.05
C VAL A 93 -28.47 -11.99 -10.88
N THR A 94 -29.22 -13.04 -10.52
CA THR A 94 -30.48 -13.38 -11.21
C THR A 94 -31.54 -12.31 -10.97
N GLN A 95 -31.62 -11.78 -9.73
CA GLN A 95 -32.55 -10.69 -9.40
C GLN A 95 -32.17 -9.37 -10.06
N ASN A 96 -30.89 -9.13 -10.27
CA ASN A 96 -30.36 -7.90 -10.85
C ASN A 96 -29.10 -8.14 -11.69
N THR A 97 -29.28 -8.42 -12.96
CA THR A 97 -28.17 -8.73 -13.90
C THR A 97 -27.18 -7.57 -14.08
N ALA A 98 -27.58 -6.33 -13.78
CA ALA A 98 -26.64 -5.20 -13.84
C ALA A 98 -25.50 -5.33 -12.83
N LEU A 99 -25.68 -6.09 -11.75
CA LEU A 99 -24.63 -6.36 -10.76
C LEU A 99 -23.37 -7.03 -11.35
N ILE A 100 -23.50 -7.77 -12.46
CA ILE A 100 -22.36 -8.46 -13.11
C ILE A 100 -21.28 -7.47 -13.57
N ARG A 101 -21.69 -6.27 -13.97
CA ARG A 101 -20.79 -5.29 -14.60
C ARG A 101 -20.48 -4.10 -13.73
N GLU A 102 -21.05 -4.00 -12.56
CA GLU A 102 -20.81 -2.90 -11.64
C GLU A 102 -19.60 -3.14 -10.77
N HIS A 103 -18.94 -2.07 -10.39
CA HIS A 103 -17.92 -2.13 -9.38
C HIS A 103 -18.54 -2.49 -8.02
N VAL A 104 -18.06 -3.56 -7.41
CA VAL A 104 -18.59 -4.06 -6.12
C VAL A 104 -18.57 -2.99 -5.03
N LEU A 105 -17.55 -2.14 -5.04
CA LEU A 105 -17.42 -1.02 -4.10
C LEU A 105 -18.06 0.28 -4.61
N ILE A 106 -18.85 0.19 -5.69
CA ILE A 106 -19.64 1.29 -6.25
C ILE A 106 -18.77 2.49 -6.68
N ARG A 107 -17.51 2.26 -6.99
CA ARG A 107 -16.57 3.29 -7.45
C ARG A 107 -15.92 2.85 -8.73
N THR A 108 -15.91 3.74 -9.72
CA THR A 108 -15.18 3.52 -10.98
C THR A 108 -13.66 3.52 -10.77
N ASP A 109 -13.18 4.20 -9.72
CA ASP A 109 -11.78 4.29 -9.32
C ASP A 109 -11.35 3.16 -8.35
N SER A 110 -12.21 2.18 -8.10
CA SER A 110 -11.87 1.04 -7.24
C SER A 110 -10.88 0.11 -7.91
N ASN A 111 -9.72 -0.07 -7.30
CA ASN A 111 -8.73 -1.05 -7.73
C ASN A 111 -9.16 -2.51 -7.47
N TRP A 112 -10.30 -2.72 -6.80
CA TRP A 112 -10.93 -4.05 -6.62
C TRP A 112 -11.81 -4.46 -7.78
N GLY A 113 -12.22 -3.50 -8.62
CA GLY A 113 -12.90 -3.71 -9.88
C GLY A 113 -14.33 -4.23 -9.80
N PRO A 114 -14.86 -4.71 -10.94
CA PRO A 114 -16.14 -5.42 -11.02
C PRO A 114 -16.15 -6.73 -10.25
N PRO A 115 -17.32 -7.40 -10.09
CA PRO A 115 -17.45 -8.61 -9.28
C PRO A 115 -16.48 -9.74 -9.64
N MET A 116 -16.21 -9.96 -10.94
CA MET A 116 -15.26 -11.00 -11.36
C MET A 116 -13.83 -10.65 -10.96
N THR A 117 -13.40 -9.41 -11.16
CA THR A 117 -12.11 -8.89 -10.69
C THR A 117 -12.01 -8.93 -9.17
N TYR A 118 -13.09 -8.58 -8.45
CA TYR A 118 -13.16 -8.69 -6.99
C TYR A 118 -13.03 -10.13 -6.53
N ALA A 119 -13.71 -11.08 -7.18
CA ALA A 119 -13.60 -12.52 -6.90
C ALA A 119 -12.18 -13.05 -7.16
N ALA A 120 -11.49 -12.54 -8.19
CA ALA A 120 -10.12 -12.92 -8.51
C ALA A 120 -9.11 -12.46 -7.44
N ASN A 121 -9.31 -11.29 -6.81
CA ASN A 121 -8.51 -10.88 -5.66
C ASN A 121 -8.55 -11.91 -4.51
N LEU A 122 -9.66 -12.64 -4.39
CA LEU A 122 -9.92 -13.58 -3.31
C LEU A 122 -9.70 -15.04 -3.70
N GLY A 123 -9.49 -15.32 -5.00
CA GLY A 123 -9.32 -16.69 -5.50
C GLY A 123 -10.63 -17.50 -5.58
N ARG A 124 -11.79 -16.84 -5.86
CA ARG A 124 -13.13 -17.45 -5.87
C ARG A 124 -13.46 -18.02 -7.24
N ASN A 125 -12.85 -19.14 -7.59
CA ASN A 125 -12.84 -19.69 -8.95
C ASN A 125 -14.25 -20.04 -9.48
N ASP A 126 -15.12 -20.61 -8.68
CA ASP A 126 -16.48 -20.98 -9.12
C ASP A 126 -17.35 -19.75 -9.33
N ILE A 127 -17.20 -18.72 -8.50
CA ILE A 127 -17.86 -17.43 -8.68
C ILE A 127 -17.36 -16.76 -9.98
N ILE A 128 -16.07 -16.81 -10.27
CA ILE A 128 -15.49 -16.25 -11.51
C ILE A 128 -16.10 -16.96 -12.74
N ARG A 129 -16.15 -18.31 -12.75
CA ARG A 129 -16.74 -19.07 -13.85
C ARG A 129 -18.22 -18.71 -14.06
N PHE A 130 -18.98 -18.64 -12.96
CA PHE A 130 -20.38 -18.24 -13.01
C PHE A 130 -20.55 -16.83 -13.59
N LEU A 131 -19.82 -15.83 -13.09
CA LEU A 131 -19.92 -14.47 -13.59
C LEU A 131 -19.51 -14.36 -15.06
N HIS A 132 -18.46 -15.07 -15.48
CA HIS A 132 -18.03 -15.12 -16.89
C HIS A 132 -19.11 -15.70 -17.80
N GLN A 133 -19.71 -16.82 -17.40
CA GLN A 133 -20.81 -17.47 -18.15
C GLN A 133 -22.02 -16.56 -18.29
N HIS A 134 -22.27 -15.66 -17.32
CA HIS A 134 -23.38 -14.72 -17.32
C HIS A 134 -23.03 -13.34 -17.92
N GLY A 135 -21.84 -13.21 -18.52
CA GLY A 135 -21.50 -12.04 -19.34
C GLY A 135 -20.52 -11.04 -18.74
N ALA A 136 -19.85 -11.37 -17.63
CA ALA A 136 -18.67 -10.61 -17.20
C ALA A 136 -17.56 -10.70 -18.26
N ARG A 137 -16.79 -9.61 -18.46
CA ARG A 137 -15.78 -9.52 -19.53
C ARG A 137 -14.43 -8.97 -19.05
N ASP A 138 -14.27 -8.71 -17.76
CA ASP A 138 -13.09 -8.11 -17.14
C ASP A 138 -11.97 -9.13 -16.82
N LEU A 139 -11.76 -10.11 -17.73
CA LEU A 139 -10.80 -11.19 -17.57
C LEU A 139 -9.36 -10.69 -17.42
N GLU A 140 -8.95 -9.66 -18.16
CA GLU A 140 -7.60 -9.09 -18.08
C GLU A 140 -7.36 -8.50 -16.67
N SER A 141 -8.30 -7.70 -16.18
CA SER A 141 -8.24 -7.15 -14.81
C SER A 141 -8.24 -8.26 -13.75
N ALA A 142 -9.07 -9.29 -13.92
CA ALA A 142 -9.14 -10.43 -13.02
C ALA A 142 -7.82 -11.20 -12.97
N ALA A 143 -7.17 -11.44 -14.12
CA ALA A 143 -5.85 -12.08 -14.18
C ALA A 143 -4.77 -11.24 -13.49
N GLY A 144 -4.72 -9.93 -13.76
CA GLY A 144 -3.80 -9.01 -13.10
C GLY A 144 -3.98 -9.00 -11.57
N ARG A 145 -5.23 -9.01 -11.09
CA ARG A 145 -5.51 -9.05 -9.64
C ARG A 145 -5.16 -10.40 -9.02
N ALA A 146 -5.40 -11.52 -9.73
CA ALA A 146 -4.97 -12.83 -9.27
C ALA A 146 -3.45 -12.91 -9.13
N ALA A 147 -2.69 -12.42 -10.11
CA ALA A 147 -1.23 -12.36 -10.06
C ALA A 147 -0.74 -11.50 -8.89
N LEU A 148 -1.31 -10.29 -8.73
CA LEU A 148 -1.00 -9.35 -7.65
C LEU A 148 -1.20 -9.98 -6.28
N GLN A 149 -2.25 -10.80 -6.10
CA GLN A 149 -2.58 -11.46 -4.83
C GLN A 149 -1.95 -12.86 -4.68
N GLY A 150 -1.14 -13.31 -5.63
CA GLY A 150 -0.54 -14.64 -5.61
C GLY A 150 -1.56 -15.78 -5.71
N LYS A 151 -2.72 -15.55 -6.36
CA LYS A 151 -3.76 -16.56 -6.59
C LYS A 151 -3.48 -17.31 -7.89
N ILE A 152 -2.50 -18.21 -7.87
CA ILE A 152 -1.92 -18.79 -9.08
C ILE A 152 -2.93 -19.66 -9.86
N ASP A 153 -3.69 -20.51 -9.18
CA ASP A 153 -4.73 -21.32 -9.83
C ASP A 153 -5.79 -20.44 -10.51
N THR A 154 -6.15 -19.34 -9.86
CA THR A 154 -7.08 -18.34 -10.41
C THR A 154 -6.48 -17.65 -11.63
N LEU A 155 -5.21 -17.25 -11.57
CA LEU A 155 -4.50 -16.63 -12.67
C LEU A 155 -4.52 -17.56 -13.90
N HIS A 156 -4.13 -18.82 -13.75
CA HIS A 156 -4.13 -19.78 -14.86
C HIS A 156 -5.53 -20.00 -15.42
N MET A 157 -6.52 -20.20 -14.55
CA MET A 157 -7.91 -20.39 -14.97
C MET A 157 -8.45 -19.19 -15.76
N VAL A 158 -8.23 -17.98 -15.25
CA VAL A 158 -8.71 -16.74 -15.91
C VAL A 158 -7.96 -16.52 -17.23
N TYR A 159 -6.66 -16.79 -17.27
CA TYR A 159 -5.86 -16.73 -18.49
C TYR A 159 -6.37 -17.69 -19.58
N ASP A 160 -6.71 -18.93 -19.19
CA ASP A 160 -7.31 -19.92 -20.09
C ASP A 160 -8.70 -19.47 -20.58
N LEU A 161 -9.56 -18.96 -19.69
CA LEU A 161 -10.89 -18.40 -20.04
C LEU A 161 -10.78 -17.22 -21.01
N ALA A 162 -9.69 -16.44 -20.93
CA ALA A 162 -9.41 -15.34 -21.84
C ALA A 162 -8.87 -15.80 -23.21
N GLY A 163 -8.67 -17.11 -23.44
CA GLY A 163 -8.12 -17.64 -24.66
C GLY A 163 -6.61 -17.48 -24.80
N ARG A 164 -5.90 -17.35 -23.68
CA ARG A 164 -4.43 -17.19 -23.60
C ARG A 164 -3.92 -16.01 -24.45
N PRO A 165 -4.36 -14.79 -24.16
CA PRO A 165 -3.94 -13.61 -24.92
C PRO A 165 -2.42 -13.38 -24.77
N SER A 166 -1.84 -12.61 -25.69
CA SER A 166 -0.45 -12.12 -25.52
C SER A 166 -0.31 -11.33 -24.21
N LEU A 167 0.73 -11.64 -23.44
CA LEU A 167 1.02 -10.97 -22.17
C LEU A 167 1.80 -9.65 -22.33
N GLU A 168 1.94 -9.12 -23.55
CA GLU A 168 2.62 -7.85 -23.80
C GLU A 168 2.02 -6.67 -23.01
N LYS A 169 0.73 -6.78 -22.66
CA LYS A 169 0.00 -5.77 -21.85
C LYS A 169 -0.09 -6.12 -20.38
N MET A 170 0.19 -7.36 -19.99
CA MET A 170 0.22 -7.74 -18.57
C MET A 170 1.55 -7.39 -17.96
N THR A 171 1.58 -6.29 -17.24
CA THR A 171 2.78 -5.82 -16.57
C THR A 171 3.08 -6.64 -15.32
N LEU A 172 4.36 -6.78 -15.01
CA LEU A 172 4.84 -7.36 -13.76
C LEU A 172 4.65 -6.38 -12.56
N ALA A 173 4.17 -5.16 -12.82
CA ALA A 173 3.99 -4.11 -11.81
C ALA A 173 3.06 -4.51 -10.66
N GLY A 174 1.96 -5.22 -10.96
CA GLY A 174 1.02 -5.69 -9.93
C GLY A 174 1.67 -6.58 -8.86
N PRO A 175 2.21 -7.75 -9.23
CA PRO A 175 2.90 -8.62 -8.27
C PRO A 175 4.19 -8.00 -7.70
N ALA A 176 4.87 -7.11 -8.43
CA ALA A 176 6.01 -6.35 -7.90
C ALA A 176 5.59 -5.45 -6.73
N TYR A 177 4.46 -4.74 -6.85
CA TYR A 177 3.94 -3.85 -5.80
C TYR A 177 3.61 -4.58 -4.50
N THR A 178 3.01 -5.77 -4.58
CA THR A 178 2.65 -6.58 -3.41
C THR A 178 3.77 -7.52 -2.95
N LEU A 179 4.88 -7.56 -3.67
CA LEU A 179 5.97 -8.52 -3.49
C LEU A 179 5.48 -9.97 -3.54
N SER A 180 4.61 -10.27 -4.51
CA SER A 180 4.14 -11.63 -4.80
C SER A 180 5.16 -12.38 -5.66
N VAL A 181 5.99 -13.20 -5.03
CA VAL A 181 7.00 -14.03 -5.72
C VAL A 181 6.32 -15.01 -6.67
N GLU A 182 5.28 -15.69 -6.18
CA GLU A 182 4.53 -16.68 -6.94
C GLU A 182 3.81 -16.05 -8.13
N GLY A 183 3.19 -14.87 -7.94
CA GLY A 183 2.54 -14.12 -9.02
C GLY A 183 3.52 -13.66 -10.08
N THR A 184 4.69 -13.17 -9.67
CA THR A 184 5.78 -12.80 -10.58
C THR A 184 6.27 -14.00 -11.38
N ALA A 185 6.59 -15.11 -10.69
CA ALA A 185 7.07 -16.33 -11.34
C ALA A 185 6.04 -16.89 -12.33
N ALA A 186 4.76 -16.91 -11.96
CA ALA A 186 3.70 -17.40 -12.83
C ALA A 186 3.55 -16.54 -14.11
N LEU A 187 3.57 -15.19 -13.98
CA LEU A 187 3.51 -14.31 -15.15
C LEU A 187 4.73 -14.49 -16.08
N LEU A 188 5.93 -14.61 -15.50
CA LEU A 188 7.15 -14.88 -16.28
C LEU A 188 7.05 -16.23 -17.02
N ALA A 189 6.56 -17.28 -16.34
CA ALA A 189 6.35 -18.60 -16.95
C ALA A 189 5.30 -18.58 -18.08
N LEU A 190 4.30 -17.70 -17.99
CA LEU A 190 3.31 -17.46 -19.04
C LEU A 190 3.86 -16.62 -20.21
N GLY A 191 5.05 -16.03 -20.08
CA GLY A 191 5.73 -15.28 -21.14
C GLY A 191 5.75 -13.76 -20.94
N ALA A 192 5.39 -13.24 -19.75
CA ALA A 192 5.61 -11.84 -19.43
C ALA A 192 7.11 -11.51 -19.45
N ARG A 193 7.47 -10.30 -19.86
CA ARG A 193 8.87 -9.89 -20.01
C ARG A 193 9.25 -8.80 -19.03
N VAL A 194 10.41 -8.95 -18.39
CA VAL A 194 11.04 -7.90 -17.58
C VAL A 194 11.66 -6.84 -18.46
N VAL A 195 12.31 -7.28 -19.53
CA VAL A 195 13.02 -6.42 -20.49
C VAL A 195 12.29 -6.46 -21.83
N GLY A 196 11.78 -5.31 -22.24
CA GLY A 196 11.16 -5.11 -23.55
C GLY A 196 12.12 -4.50 -24.58
N PRO A 197 11.62 -4.12 -25.76
CA PRO A 197 12.43 -3.48 -26.82
C PRO A 197 13.10 -2.17 -26.38
N ASN A 198 12.52 -1.47 -25.41
CA ASN A 198 13.00 -0.18 -24.89
C ASN A 198 13.78 -0.32 -23.56
N GLY A 199 14.23 -1.52 -23.21
CA GLY A 199 14.89 -1.82 -21.95
C GLY A 199 13.93 -2.34 -20.87
N VAL A 200 14.33 -2.21 -19.61
CA VAL A 200 13.50 -2.63 -18.46
C VAL A 200 12.25 -1.75 -18.34
N ASP A 201 11.13 -2.36 -18.00
CA ASP A 201 9.88 -1.63 -17.76
C ASP A 201 10.00 -0.76 -16.48
N ALA A 202 10.09 0.56 -16.68
CA ALA A 202 10.19 1.53 -15.57
C ALA A 202 9.01 1.43 -14.60
N ASN A 203 7.79 1.20 -15.08
CA ASN A 203 6.61 1.06 -14.23
C ASN A 203 6.73 -0.15 -13.29
N THR A 204 7.26 -1.28 -13.78
CA THR A 204 7.54 -2.45 -12.94
C THR A 204 8.59 -2.14 -11.87
N MET A 205 9.66 -1.42 -12.23
CA MET A 205 10.70 -1.05 -11.27
C MET A 205 10.20 -0.02 -10.24
N GLU A 206 9.38 0.94 -10.64
CA GLU A 206 8.73 1.90 -9.73
C GLU A 206 7.86 1.19 -8.69
N HIS A 207 7.08 0.19 -9.10
CA HIS A 207 6.25 -0.60 -8.20
C HIS A 207 7.08 -1.52 -7.30
N LEU A 208 8.20 -2.06 -7.78
CA LEU A 208 9.06 -2.95 -6.99
C LEU A 208 9.91 -2.19 -5.97
N LEU A 209 10.58 -1.13 -6.38
CA LEU A 209 11.48 -0.37 -5.50
C LEU A 209 10.72 0.64 -4.64
N GLY A 210 9.64 1.23 -5.16
CA GLY A 210 8.79 2.19 -4.45
C GLY A 210 7.69 1.57 -3.62
N THR A 211 7.56 0.24 -3.58
CA THR A 211 6.50 -0.42 -2.79
C THR A 211 6.59 -0.09 -1.31
N ASP A 212 5.43 0.06 -0.68
CA ASP A 212 5.28 0.14 0.78
C ASP A 212 5.27 -1.23 1.46
N SER A 213 5.30 -2.31 0.69
CA SER A 213 5.44 -3.67 1.21
C SER A 213 6.83 -3.91 1.81
N ARG A 214 6.86 -4.39 3.05
CA ARG A 214 8.11 -4.69 3.79
C ARG A 214 8.30 -6.20 3.91
N LYS A 215 8.78 -6.81 2.83
CA LYS A 215 9.11 -8.23 2.70
C LYS A 215 10.45 -8.36 1.99
N PRO A 216 11.57 -8.08 2.66
CA PRO A 216 12.90 -8.08 2.03
C PRO A 216 13.18 -9.33 1.20
N SER A 217 13.05 -10.51 1.79
CA SER A 217 13.34 -11.79 1.09
C SER A 217 12.49 -11.99 -0.18
N ALA A 218 11.23 -11.52 -0.18
CA ALA A 218 10.39 -11.59 -1.38
C ALA A 218 10.87 -10.60 -2.46
N LYS A 219 11.25 -9.37 -2.07
CA LYS A 219 11.84 -8.38 -2.99
C LYS A 219 13.12 -8.91 -3.61
N HIS A 220 14.02 -9.48 -2.78
CA HIS A 220 15.26 -10.11 -3.25
C HIS A 220 14.96 -11.20 -4.28
N ARG A 221 14.04 -12.12 -3.97
CA ARG A 221 13.69 -13.21 -4.88
C ARG A 221 13.09 -12.72 -6.21
N ILE A 222 12.24 -11.66 -6.17
CA ILE A 222 11.70 -11.07 -7.40
C ILE A 222 12.81 -10.46 -8.25
N LEU A 223 13.76 -9.74 -7.66
CA LEU A 223 14.89 -9.16 -8.40
C LEU A 223 15.77 -10.25 -9.01
N GLU A 224 16.01 -11.36 -8.29
CA GLU A 224 16.77 -12.50 -8.85
C GLU A 224 15.98 -13.20 -9.98
N LEU A 225 14.65 -13.35 -9.87
CA LEU A 225 13.81 -13.81 -10.98
C LEU A 225 13.94 -12.91 -12.21
N TYR A 226 14.02 -11.59 -12.01
CA TYR A 226 14.23 -10.67 -13.12
C TYR A 226 15.60 -10.85 -13.77
N VAL A 227 16.64 -11.06 -12.97
CA VAL A 227 17.99 -11.38 -13.47
C VAL A 227 18.00 -12.69 -14.27
N GLU A 228 17.35 -13.75 -13.77
CA GLU A 228 17.17 -15.02 -14.47
C GLU A 228 16.46 -14.86 -15.83
N HIS A 229 15.67 -13.77 -16.00
CA HIS A 229 14.94 -13.45 -17.23
C HIS A 229 15.52 -12.27 -18.01
N GLY A 230 16.84 -12.03 -17.85
CA GLY A 230 17.60 -11.09 -18.67
C GLY A 230 17.66 -9.65 -18.18
N PHE A 231 17.22 -9.36 -16.95
CA PHE A 231 17.45 -8.06 -16.34
C PHE A 231 18.92 -7.94 -15.89
N GLU A 232 19.59 -6.89 -16.33
CA GLU A 232 20.93 -6.53 -15.90
C GLU A 232 20.88 -5.38 -14.89
N PRO A 233 20.94 -5.67 -13.57
CA PRO A 233 20.86 -4.63 -12.54
C PRO A 233 22.13 -3.77 -12.55
N PRO A 234 22.00 -2.45 -12.26
CA PRO A 234 23.16 -1.58 -12.08
C PRO A 234 24.11 -2.10 -11.00
N ASP A 235 25.42 -2.04 -11.23
CA ASP A 235 26.45 -2.39 -10.24
C ASP A 235 26.63 -1.23 -9.25
N THR A 236 25.66 -1.07 -8.35
CA THR A 236 25.69 -0.05 -7.28
C THR A 236 25.45 -0.66 -5.91
N PRO A 237 25.98 -0.05 -4.82
CA PRO A 237 25.76 -0.56 -3.47
C PRO A 237 24.29 -0.55 -3.06
N VAL A 238 23.48 0.42 -3.54
CA VAL A 238 22.06 0.46 -3.26
C VAL A 238 21.31 -0.63 -4.00
N MET A 239 21.67 -0.96 -5.25
CA MET A 239 21.07 -2.08 -5.94
C MET A 239 21.47 -3.42 -5.28
N ALA A 240 22.70 -3.56 -4.79
CA ALA A 240 23.12 -4.71 -4.00
C ALA A 240 22.25 -4.86 -2.72
N LEU A 241 21.97 -3.74 -2.04
CA LEU A 241 21.05 -3.70 -0.90
C LEU A 241 19.64 -4.15 -1.30
N HIS A 242 19.07 -3.61 -2.37
CA HIS A 242 17.73 -4.02 -2.85
C HIS A 242 17.63 -5.50 -3.19
N ARG A 243 18.73 -6.11 -3.62
CA ARG A 243 18.84 -7.54 -3.95
C ARG A 243 19.19 -8.42 -2.75
N GLY A 244 19.50 -7.84 -1.58
CA GLY A 244 19.96 -8.59 -0.40
C GLY A 244 21.34 -9.23 -0.57
N ARG A 245 22.16 -8.76 -1.51
CA ARG A 245 23.43 -9.36 -1.90
C ARG A 245 24.59 -8.80 -1.04
N LEU A 246 24.80 -9.44 0.11
CA LEU A 246 25.89 -9.08 1.02
C LEU A 246 27.27 -9.26 0.37
N ASP A 247 27.44 -10.23 -0.52
CA ASP A 247 28.68 -10.45 -1.27
C ASP A 247 29.01 -9.27 -2.22
N LEU A 248 27.99 -8.67 -2.86
CA LEU A 248 28.17 -7.47 -3.66
C LEU A 248 28.44 -6.24 -2.80
N LEU A 249 27.76 -6.11 -1.67
CA LEU A 249 28.03 -5.04 -0.70
C LEU A 249 29.46 -5.11 -0.17
N GLU A 250 29.98 -6.32 0.13
CA GLU A 250 31.38 -6.53 0.52
C GLU A 250 32.34 -6.08 -0.58
N ALA A 251 32.05 -6.44 -1.84
CA ALA A 251 32.85 -6.02 -2.98
C ALA A 251 32.83 -4.49 -3.17
N HIS A 252 31.68 -3.83 -2.94
CA HIS A 252 31.59 -2.37 -2.98
C HIS A 252 32.40 -1.73 -1.84
N LEU A 253 32.28 -2.26 -0.61
CA LEU A 253 33.04 -1.75 0.56
C LEU A 253 34.56 -1.91 0.35
N ALA A 254 35.00 -3.02 -0.23
CA ALA A 254 36.42 -3.23 -0.56
C ALA A 254 36.95 -2.21 -1.60
N ARG A 255 36.11 -1.77 -2.54
CA ARG A 255 36.43 -0.74 -3.55
C ARG A 255 36.37 0.69 -3.00
N ASP A 256 35.44 0.95 -2.07
CA ASP A 256 35.23 2.25 -1.46
C ASP A 256 35.06 2.10 0.06
N PRO A 257 36.14 2.25 0.83
CA PRO A 257 36.07 2.19 2.31
C PRO A 257 35.17 3.26 2.93
N ASN A 258 34.87 4.37 2.21
CA ASN A 258 33.98 5.42 2.69
C ASN A 258 32.48 5.06 2.55
N LEU A 259 32.18 3.88 1.99
CA LEU A 259 30.80 3.43 1.77
C LEU A 259 29.95 3.45 3.04
N LEU A 260 30.57 3.22 4.22
CA LEU A 260 29.87 3.23 5.51
C LEU A 260 29.43 4.63 5.98
N THR A 261 29.99 5.69 5.39
CA THR A 261 29.63 7.09 5.73
C THR A 261 29.01 7.84 4.54
N ARG A 262 29.05 7.23 3.37
CA ARG A 262 28.54 7.82 2.13
C ARG A 262 27.03 8.02 2.20
N THR A 263 26.56 9.18 1.75
CA THR A 263 25.16 9.50 1.54
C THR A 263 24.77 9.28 0.07
N PHE A 264 23.50 8.99 -0.16
CA PHE A 264 22.94 8.69 -1.46
C PHE A 264 21.81 9.66 -1.78
N ASP A 265 21.75 10.08 -3.03
CA ASP A 265 20.62 10.85 -3.55
C ASP A 265 19.43 9.93 -3.84
N ILE A 266 18.24 10.53 -3.96
CA ILE A 266 17.02 9.77 -4.16
C ILE A 266 17.04 8.95 -5.47
N ALA A 267 17.73 9.44 -6.50
CA ALA A 267 17.89 8.73 -7.76
C ALA A 267 18.81 7.49 -7.62
N ASP A 268 19.79 7.53 -6.71
CA ASP A 268 20.63 6.37 -6.39
C ASP A 268 19.83 5.34 -5.59
N ILE A 269 18.90 5.81 -4.75
CA ILE A 269 18.08 4.95 -3.88
C ILE A 269 16.99 4.22 -4.69
N PHE A 270 16.45 4.86 -5.71
CA PHE A 270 15.43 4.29 -6.59
C PHE A 270 15.95 4.19 -8.04
N PRO A 271 17.01 3.41 -8.30
CA PRO A 271 17.55 3.26 -9.64
C PRO A 271 16.50 2.66 -10.59
N LEU A 272 16.40 3.18 -11.80
CA LEU A 272 15.43 2.75 -12.83
C LEU A 272 13.95 3.00 -12.45
N ALA A 273 13.68 3.79 -11.42
CA ALA A 273 12.34 4.11 -10.93
C ALA A 273 12.13 5.64 -10.84
N PRO A 274 12.10 6.37 -11.97
CA PRO A 274 12.12 7.83 -11.99
C PRO A 274 10.90 8.48 -11.31
N ALA A 275 9.75 7.82 -11.26
CA ALA A 275 8.59 8.35 -10.54
C ALA A 275 8.79 8.37 -9.02
N CYS A 276 9.55 7.43 -8.46
CA CYS A 276 9.87 7.39 -7.04
C CYS A 276 10.73 8.56 -6.58
N SER A 277 11.49 9.18 -7.50
CA SER A 277 12.37 10.30 -7.19
C SER A 277 11.72 11.69 -7.31
N ARG A 278 10.48 11.78 -7.84
CA ARG A 278 9.81 13.07 -8.07
C ARG A 278 9.24 13.68 -6.79
N GLU A 279 8.80 12.85 -5.85
CA GLU A 279 8.09 13.29 -4.64
C GLU A 279 8.65 12.59 -3.40
N PRO A 280 9.84 12.97 -2.93
CA PRO A 280 10.54 12.26 -1.85
C PRO A 280 9.82 12.29 -0.50
N TYR A 281 8.87 13.22 -0.32
CA TYR A 281 8.15 13.42 0.94
C TYR A 281 6.80 12.72 1.00
N THR A 282 6.32 12.12 -0.07
CA THR A 282 5.05 11.38 -0.11
C THR A 282 5.22 9.88 0.10
N ALA A 283 6.42 9.35 -0.15
CA ALA A 283 6.71 7.96 0.07
C ALA A 283 7.09 7.73 1.54
N GLN A 284 6.36 6.90 2.24
CA GLN A 284 6.79 6.10 3.39
C GLN A 284 7.15 6.82 4.71
N GLY A 285 6.77 8.04 4.91
CA GLY A 285 6.90 8.76 6.19
C GLY A 285 8.23 9.47 6.39
N THR A 286 9.35 8.75 6.45
CA THR A 286 10.67 9.35 6.65
C THR A 286 11.37 9.59 5.31
N PRO A 287 11.79 10.82 4.97
CA PRO A 287 12.53 11.10 3.73
C PRO A 287 13.82 10.28 3.65
N VAL A 288 14.24 9.88 2.45
CA VAL A 288 15.46 9.08 2.27
C VAL A 288 16.55 9.79 1.47
N HIS A 289 16.27 10.97 0.90
CA HIS A 289 17.30 11.76 0.20
C HIS A 289 18.45 12.17 1.11
N GLY A 290 19.66 12.05 0.64
CA GLY A 290 20.86 12.41 1.40
C GLY A 290 21.14 11.48 2.59
N THR A 291 20.75 10.21 2.50
CA THR A 291 20.91 9.24 3.60
C THR A 291 21.92 8.15 3.29
N THR A 292 22.39 7.45 4.33
CA THR A 292 23.36 6.37 4.24
C THR A 292 22.68 5.01 4.02
N LEU A 293 23.48 3.96 3.74
CA LEU A 293 22.96 2.59 3.59
C LEU A 293 22.18 2.11 4.82
N LEU A 294 22.53 2.55 6.05
CA LEU A 294 21.81 2.16 7.25
C LEU A 294 20.40 2.75 7.31
N HIS A 295 20.23 4.01 6.86
CA HIS A 295 18.90 4.63 6.72
C HIS A 295 18.07 3.92 5.67
N ILE A 296 18.67 3.59 4.51
CA ILE A 296 18.01 2.88 3.41
C ILE A 296 17.59 1.47 3.87
N ALA A 297 18.47 0.77 4.62
CA ALA A 297 18.14 -0.52 5.20
C ALA A 297 16.97 -0.42 6.18
N ALA A 298 16.94 0.60 7.04
CA ALA A 298 15.82 0.85 7.96
C ALA A 298 14.52 1.20 7.22
N TYR A 299 14.61 1.96 6.15
CA TYR A 299 13.48 2.32 5.32
C TYR A 299 12.82 1.12 4.64
N PHE A 300 13.61 0.14 4.19
CA PHE A 300 13.14 -1.07 3.53
C PHE A 300 13.00 -2.29 4.45
N ASP A 301 13.26 -2.14 5.75
CA ASP A 301 13.23 -3.21 6.77
C ASP A 301 14.26 -4.33 6.51
N GLU A 302 15.41 -3.99 5.94
CA GLU A 302 16.52 -4.90 5.62
C GLU A 302 17.39 -5.17 6.86
N VAL A 303 16.86 -5.92 7.80
CA VAL A 303 17.48 -6.17 9.13
C VAL A 303 18.85 -6.84 9.00
N GLU A 304 18.98 -7.85 8.11
CA GLU A 304 20.24 -8.59 7.91
C GLU A 304 21.35 -7.70 7.32
N ILE A 305 20.96 -6.79 6.41
CA ILE A 305 21.91 -5.82 5.84
C ILE A 305 22.34 -4.80 6.91
N ALA A 306 21.39 -4.32 7.72
CA ALA A 306 21.73 -3.40 8.81
C ALA A 306 22.67 -4.06 9.83
N GLU A 307 22.44 -5.32 10.16
CA GLU A 307 23.34 -6.09 11.03
C GLU A 307 24.74 -6.17 10.43
N TRP A 308 24.83 -6.53 9.15
CA TRP A 308 26.10 -6.57 8.41
C TRP A 308 26.84 -5.22 8.41
N LEU A 309 26.13 -4.10 8.19
CA LEU A 309 26.70 -2.75 8.21
C LEU A 309 27.26 -2.38 9.60
N LEU A 310 26.50 -2.65 10.66
CA LEU A 310 26.87 -2.37 12.04
C LEU A 310 28.06 -3.23 12.50
N GLU A 311 28.16 -4.49 12.06
CA GLU A 311 29.30 -5.37 12.34
C GLU A 311 30.60 -4.91 11.67
N ARG A 312 30.49 -4.14 10.58
CA ARG A 312 31.64 -3.53 9.90
C ARG A 312 31.99 -2.14 10.43
N GLY A 313 31.40 -1.75 11.55
CA GLY A 313 31.74 -0.52 12.26
C GLY A 313 30.95 0.70 11.78
N MET A 314 29.85 0.53 11.04
CA MET A 314 28.96 1.65 10.75
C MET A 314 28.38 2.20 12.05
N ASP A 315 28.46 3.51 12.25
CA ASP A 315 27.90 4.17 13.42
C ASP A 315 26.36 4.04 13.42
N PRO A 316 25.72 3.45 14.45
CA PRO A 316 24.27 3.39 14.54
C PRO A 316 23.60 4.77 14.62
N ASP A 317 24.34 5.80 15.01
CA ASP A 317 23.91 7.20 15.08
C ASP A 317 24.36 8.03 13.87
N VAL A 318 24.86 7.39 12.81
CA VAL A 318 25.16 8.10 11.57
C VAL A 318 23.97 8.94 11.12
N ARG A 319 24.24 10.19 10.74
CA ARG A 319 23.18 11.14 10.38
C ARG A 319 23.02 11.28 8.88
N GLY A 320 21.79 11.43 8.43
CA GLY A 320 21.48 11.89 7.09
C GLY A 320 21.94 13.33 6.87
N ALA A 321 22.04 13.74 5.62
CA ALA A 321 22.37 15.12 5.25
C ALA A 321 21.30 16.11 5.79
N ILE A 322 21.73 17.34 6.01
CA ILE A 322 20.84 18.45 6.38
C ILE A 322 20.73 19.36 5.16
N ASP A 323 19.51 19.69 4.75
CA ASP A 323 19.26 20.60 3.62
C ASP A 323 19.46 22.06 4.00
N ALA A 324 19.37 22.97 3.00
CA ALA A 324 19.56 24.39 3.17
C ALA A 324 18.54 25.06 4.12
N ASP A 325 17.37 24.43 4.32
CA ASP A 325 16.31 24.90 5.21
C ASP A 325 16.45 24.34 6.65
N GLY A 326 17.48 23.52 6.90
CA GLY A 326 17.80 22.93 8.20
C GLY A 326 17.02 21.66 8.50
N PHE A 327 16.49 20.96 7.50
CA PHE A 327 15.83 19.66 7.67
C PHE A 327 16.76 18.50 7.29
N GLY A 328 16.66 17.42 8.02
CA GLY A 328 17.52 16.25 7.93
C GLY A 328 18.22 15.97 9.24
N GLY A 329 19.43 15.38 9.19
CA GLY A 329 20.24 15.09 10.37
C GLY A 329 19.67 14.02 11.29
N TYR A 330 18.69 13.26 10.84
CA TYR A 330 18.10 12.16 11.59
C TYR A 330 18.91 10.87 11.41
N THR A 331 18.72 9.92 12.33
CA THR A 331 19.35 8.60 12.33
C THR A 331 18.37 7.55 11.80
N ALA A 332 18.85 6.36 11.47
CA ALA A 332 18.04 5.25 11.03
C ALA A 332 16.90 4.89 12.00
N LEU A 333 17.03 5.20 13.28
CA LEU A 333 16.02 4.96 14.30
C LEU A 333 14.69 5.69 14.02
N TYR A 334 14.72 6.86 13.37
CA TYR A 334 13.50 7.59 12.99
C TYR A 334 12.66 6.83 11.98
N SER A 335 13.28 6.16 11.01
CA SER A 335 12.59 5.36 9.99
C SER A 335 11.91 4.12 10.58
N THR A 336 12.36 3.65 11.75
CA THR A 336 11.71 2.52 12.45
C THR A 336 10.49 2.95 13.26
N VAL A 337 10.40 4.23 13.63
CA VAL A 337 9.27 4.78 14.40
C VAL A 337 8.11 5.17 13.51
N VAL A 338 8.39 5.77 12.34
CA VAL A 338 7.36 6.12 11.37
C VAL A 338 7.69 5.46 10.04
N SER A 339 6.86 4.51 9.63
CA SER A 339 7.03 3.77 8.38
C SER A 339 5.67 3.34 7.83
N GLN A 340 5.49 3.45 6.53
CA GLN A 340 4.34 2.89 5.86
C GLN A 340 4.50 1.38 5.76
N ARG A 341 3.71 0.64 6.54
CA ARG A 341 3.74 -0.83 6.53
C ARG A 341 2.53 -1.39 5.82
N ASN A 342 2.73 -2.37 5.00
CA ASN A 342 1.86 -3.41 4.40
C ASN A 342 0.33 -3.37 4.65
N PHE A 343 -0.30 -2.24 4.86
CA PHE A 343 -1.72 -2.21 5.21
C PHE A 343 -2.65 -2.70 4.08
N TRP A 344 -2.16 -2.76 2.85
CA TRP A 344 -2.89 -3.22 1.67
C TRP A 344 -3.03 -4.74 1.55
N VAL A 345 -2.01 -5.47 1.96
CA VAL A 345 -1.90 -6.91 1.67
C VAL A 345 -2.74 -7.75 2.63
N ASN A 346 -3.10 -7.21 3.79
CA ASN A 346 -3.73 -7.98 4.86
C ASN A 346 -5.16 -7.56 5.20
N TYR A 347 -5.83 -6.74 4.39
CA TYR A 347 -7.23 -6.35 4.62
C TYR A 347 -7.54 -5.95 6.07
N GLY A 348 -6.68 -5.15 6.69
CA GLY A 348 -6.79 -4.76 8.09
C GLY A 348 -6.19 -5.73 9.11
N LYS A 349 -5.62 -6.85 8.69
CA LYS A 349 -4.73 -7.65 9.52
C LYS A 349 -3.32 -7.06 9.38
N GLY A 350 -3.02 -6.03 10.15
CA GLY A 350 -1.68 -5.47 10.17
C GLY A 350 -0.63 -6.56 10.41
N GLN A 351 0.57 -6.42 9.82
CA GLN A 351 1.71 -7.22 10.25
C GLN A 351 1.92 -6.96 11.75
N PRO A 352 2.29 -7.98 12.55
CA PRO A 352 2.68 -7.74 13.92
C PRO A 352 3.75 -6.65 13.97
N ASP A 353 3.57 -5.69 14.86
CA ASP A 353 4.57 -4.64 15.10
C ASP A 353 5.67 -5.20 15.99
N GLU A 354 6.57 -6.01 15.39
CA GLU A 354 7.63 -6.70 16.13
C GLU A 354 8.80 -5.78 16.47
N ALA A 355 8.94 -4.64 15.79
CA ALA A 355 9.99 -3.65 15.95
C ALA A 355 11.41 -4.25 15.98
N ARG A 356 11.66 -5.29 15.15
CA ARG A 356 12.96 -6.00 15.10
C ARG A 356 14.10 -5.05 14.78
N PHE A 357 13.90 -4.17 13.81
CA PHE A 357 14.91 -3.21 13.39
C PHE A 357 15.22 -2.19 14.50
N THR A 358 14.19 -1.67 15.18
CA THR A 358 14.35 -0.78 16.35
C THR A 358 15.22 -1.46 17.43
N ARG A 359 14.91 -2.73 17.75
CA ARG A 359 15.67 -3.52 18.73
C ARG A 359 17.11 -3.66 18.31
N LEU A 360 17.38 -4.04 17.06
CA LEU A 360 18.74 -4.16 16.53
C LEU A 360 19.54 -2.86 16.73
N LEU A 361 18.99 -1.71 16.30
CA LEU A 361 19.69 -0.43 16.43
C LEU A 361 19.99 -0.08 17.88
N LEU A 362 19.01 -0.22 18.78
CA LEU A 362 19.16 0.07 20.21
C LEU A 362 20.16 -0.89 20.88
N ASP A 363 20.18 -2.18 20.53
CA ASP A 363 21.12 -3.17 21.05
C ASP A 363 22.56 -2.92 20.54
N ARG A 364 22.71 -2.27 19.39
CA ARG A 364 24.01 -1.83 18.83
C ARG A 364 24.39 -0.40 19.25
N GLY A 365 23.67 0.20 20.21
CA GLY A 365 24.03 1.45 20.86
C GLY A 365 23.44 2.71 20.24
N ALA A 366 22.46 2.60 19.35
CA ALA A 366 21.78 3.78 18.81
C ALA A 366 21.18 4.64 19.92
N SER A 367 21.45 5.95 19.87
CA SER A 367 20.97 6.91 20.85
C SER A 367 19.48 7.21 20.65
N PRO A 368 18.64 6.99 21.68
CA PRO A 368 17.22 7.27 21.61
C PRO A 368 16.88 8.77 21.73
N THR A 369 17.88 9.62 21.92
CA THR A 369 17.71 11.06 22.24
C THR A 369 18.25 11.99 21.15
N VAL A 370 18.78 11.47 20.06
CA VAL A 370 19.23 12.28 18.92
C VAL A 370 18.09 13.17 18.45
N ARG A 371 18.38 14.45 18.19
CA ARG A 371 17.40 15.41 17.68
C ARG A 371 17.62 15.70 16.21
N ALA A 372 16.52 15.86 15.49
CA ALA A 372 16.53 16.15 14.06
C ALA A 372 15.28 16.97 13.66
N SER A 373 15.31 17.54 12.46
CA SER A 373 14.14 18.20 11.86
C SER A 373 13.75 17.48 10.60
N LEU A 374 12.47 17.11 10.47
CA LEU A 374 11.95 16.35 9.33
C LEU A 374 10.75 17.05 8.68
N ARG A 375 10.55 16.77 7.41
CA ARG A 375 9.35 17.17 6.68
C ARG A 375 8.65 15.93 6.12
N SER A 376 7.33 15.93 6.11
CA SER A 376 6.53 14.88 5.48
C SER A 376 5.21 15.43 4.98
N ARG A 377 4.71 14.85 3.88
CA ARG A 377 3.39 15.11 3.33
C ARG A 377 2.59 13.83 3.07
N LEU A 378 3.06 12.69 3.60
CA LEU A 378 2.36 11.42 3.48
C LEU A 378 1.06 11.46 4.29
N GLU A 379 -0.07 11.26 3.61
CA GLU A 379 -1.39 11.18 4.23
C GLU A 379 -2.02 9.79 4.05
N GLU A 380 -3.02 9.49 4.86
CA GLU A 380 -3.83 8.27 4.68
C GLU A 380 -4.54 8.32 3.32
N GLY A 381 -4.45 7.25 2.55
CA GLY A 381 -5.18 7.08 1.29
C GLY A 381 -4.45 7.49 0.02
N HIS A 382 -3.12 7.50 -0.02
CA HIS A 382 -2.26 7.65 -1.21
C HIS A 382 -2.16 9.03 -1.84
N GLY A 383 -2.48 10.07 -1.15
CA GLY A 383 -2.28 11.43 -1.62
C GLY A 383 -1.13 12.11 -0.88
N GLY A 384 -0.40 13.00 -1.56
CA GLY A 384 0.43 13.97 -0.88
C GLY A 384 -0.46 15.03 -0.26
N GLY A 385 -0.46 15.12 1.08
CA GLY A 385 -1.08 16.20 1.83
C GLY A 385 -0.24 17.49 1.80
N PRO A 386 -0.62 18.49 2.61
CA PRO A 386 0.21 19.67 2.83
C PRO A 386 1.53 19.28 3.47
N MET A 387 2.63 19.98 3.11
CA MET A 387 3.92 19.78 3.75
C MET A 387 3.80 20.11 5.24
N ARG A 388 4.17 19.15 6.09
CA ARG A 388 4.20 19.30 7.54
C ARG A 388 5.65 19.28 8.01
N GLU A 389 5.98 20.15 8.94
CA GLU A 389 7.31 20.31 9.49
C GLU A 389 7.34 19.86 10.95
N TYR A 390 8.40 19.16 11.31
CA TYR A 390 8.68 18.66 12.64
C TYR A 390 10.10 19.10 13.00
N ARG A 391 10.22 20.12 13.84
CA ARG A 391 11.51 20.74 14.15
C ARG A 391 12.03 20.28 15.49
N ASP A 392 13.33 19.98 15.53
CA ASP A 392 14.07 19.61 16.74
C ASP A 392 13.38 18.49 17.55
N VAL A 393 12.90 17.46 16.87
CA VAL A 393 12.23 16.32 17.50
C VAL A 393 13.21 15.19 17.78
N THR A 394 12.95 14.43 18.84
CA THR A 394 13.55 13.12 19.09
C THR A 394 12.82 12.02 18.34
N PRO A 395 13.29 10.76 18.27
CA PRO A 395 12.50 9.65 17.70
C PRO A 395 11.12 9.50 18.34
N ILE A 396 10.98 9.69 19.66
CA ILE A 396 9.66 9.70 20.34
C ILE A 396 8.84 10.90 19.89
N GLY A 397 9.42 12.11 19.95
CA GLY A 397 8.74 13.32 19.51
C GLY A 397 8.25 13.24 18.06
N TRP A 398 9.04 12.65 17.16
CA TRP A 398 8.70 12.37 15.78
C TRP A 398 7.43 11.51 15.68
N GLY A 399 7.40 10.34 16.33
CA GLY A 399 6.25 9.44 16.28
C GLY A 399 5.00 10.02 16.98
N GLU A 400 5.17 10.69 18.14
CA GLU A 400 4.05 11.29 18.86
C GLU A 400 3.42 12.49 18.15
N GLN A 401 4.22 13.29 17.43
CA GLN A 401 3.75 14.45 16.69
C GLN A 401 3.28 14.10 15.28
N TYR A 402 3.71 12.93 14.73
CA TYR A 402 3.38 12.57 13.35
C TYR A 402 1.86 12.57 13.11
N HIS A 403 1.41 13.26 12.06
CA HIS A 403 0.00 13.52 11.82
C HIS A 403 -0.82 12.27 11.47
N ALA A 404 -0.26 11.34 10.72
CA ALA A 404 -0.92 10.10 10.29
C ALA A 404 -0.53 8.93 11.22
N LYS A 405 -1.29 8.74 12.30
CA LYS A 405 -0.97 7.77 13.38
C LYS A 405 -0.94 6.31 12.92
N ILE A 406 -1.58 5.99 11.81
CA ILE A 406 -1.55 4.64 11.21
C ILE A 406 -0.13 4.21 10.81
N PHE A 407 0.78 5.15 10.53
CA PHE A 407 2.16 4.88 10.14
C PHE A 407 3.13 4.82 11.33
N VAL A 408 2.66 5.04 12.54
CA VAL A 408 3.50 5.06 13.75
C VAL A 408 3.55 3.69 14.41
N SER A 409 4.78 3.16 14.59
CA SER A 409 5.01 1.92 15.32
C SER A 409 4.94 2.16 16.84
N ARG A 410 3.91 1.63 17.47
CA ARG A 410 3.73 1.71 18.93
C ARG A 410 4.81 0.93 19.67
N GLU A 411 5.20 -0.22 19.12
CA GLU A 411 6.23 -1.06 19.74
C GLU A 411 7.62 -0.42 19.64
N SER A 412 7.95 0.21 18.50
CA SER A 412 9.19 0.99 18.38
C SER A 412 9.23 2.13 19.38
N LEU A 413 8.16 2.90 19.55
CA LEU A 413 8.07 3.96 20.56
C LEU A 413 8.30 3.41 21.98
N ARG A 414 7.68 2.27 22.31
CA ARG A 414 7.84 1.62 23.61
C ARG A 414 9.31 1.21 23.87
N LEU A 415 9.96 0.62 22.86
CA LEU A 415 11.36 0.21 22.96
C LEU A 415 12.31 1.40 23.11
N VAL A 416 12.09 2.47 22.32
CA VAL A 416 12.89 3.70 22.43
C VAL A 416 12.73 4.35 23.80
N ALA A 417 11.50 4.43 24.33
CA ALA A 417 11.24 4.95 25.68
C ALA A 417 11.93 4.11 26.76
N ALA A 418 11.89 2.77 26.64
CA ALA A 418 12.53 1.86 27.58
C ALA A 418 14.07 1.99 27.63
N ARG A 419 14.69 2.57 26.58
CA ARG A 419 16.12 2.84 26.50
C ARG A 419 16.49 4.31 26.82
N GLY A 420 15.59 5.06 27.47
CA GLY A 420 15.82 6.44 27.89
C GLY A 420 15.47 7.50 26.84
N GLY A 421 14.72 7.13 25.82
CA GLY A 421 14.20 8.10 24.87
C GLY A 421 13.29 9.13 25.56
N VAL A 422 13.39 10.38 25.11
CA VAL A 422 12.62 11.54 25.62
C VAL A 422 11.85 12.21 24.48
N ARG A 423 10.88 13.06 24.85
CA ARG A 423 10.11 13.89 23.89
C ARG A 423 10.95 15.01 23.30
#